data_9cd2a1ed0d858f64c89e14891aa7712e
#
_entry.id   9cd2a1ed0d858f64c89e14891aa7712e
#
_cell.length_a   1.000
_cell.length_b   1.000
_cell.length_c   1.000
_cell.angle_alpha   90.00
_cell.angle_beta   90.00
_cell.angle_gamma   90.00
#
_symmetry.space_group_name_H-M   'P 1'
#
loop_
_entity.id
_entity.type
_entity.pdbx_description
1 polymer ?
#
loop_
_entity_poly.entity_id
_entity_poly.type
_entity_poly.pdbx_seq_one_letter_code
_entity_poly.pdbx_strand_id
1 'polypeptide(L)'
;MKSKKWLLGAGVTLSAAFLLAACGKSEKNADAPKTFSYVYAMDPSSLDYSVTSKSSTSDVIANVVDGLLENDKYGNLIPSLAEDWSVSKDGLTYTYKLRKGVKWYTSEGEEYAEVKAQDFVTGLKHAADGKSDGLSLLQDSIKGLAAYISGESNDFSTVGVKAVDDYTVEYTLNKPESFWNSKVTTATMLPVNEEFLNSKGKDYGTPTPSSILYNGPYLLKSLTSKSAIEYEKNPNYWDKDNVKIDSIKLTFYDGSDQESLIRSFTQGAYTTARLFPTSSNFESTKKEYGDKIVYSPQEATSYYLTVNVNRQSYNKTAKTDEAQKTSTKEALLNKNFRQALNFALDRHSYTAQLNGEEGANKIIRNSLVPHDYVQVGEKTFGELAQAELVSYGDQWKDVALTDGKDTIYSPEKAKVAFAKAKEELQAKGVTFPIHLDIPVEQTDVIAVQQTNSLKQSIESSLGTENVIVDVLQMTDNEKLSITSQAKVPAQK
;
A
#
# COMPACT_ATOMS: atom_id res chain seq x y z
N MET A 1 -24.15 -14.97 77.69
CA MET A 1 -22.77 -15.14 78.15
C MET A 1 -21.83 -15.05 76.95
N LYS A 2 -20.98 -14.02 76.96
CA LYS A 2 -19.62 -13.87 76.36
C LYS A 2 -19.44 -14.33 74.89
N SER A 3 -19.48 -13.42 73.92
CA SER A 3 -18.39 -12.61 73.35
C SER A 3 -17.38 -13.41 72.53
N LYS A 4 -17.36 -13.17 71.22
CA LYS A 4 -16.13 -12.96 70.45
C LYS A 4 -16.47 -12.34 69.10
N LYS A 5 -16.55 -11.02 69.12
CA LYS A 5 -16.23 -10.19 67.94
C LYS A 5 -14.73 -9.98 67.99
N TRP A 6 -14.04 -10.25 66.89
CA TRP A 6 -12.77 -9.65 66.43
C TRP A 6 -12.12 -10.55 65.41
N LEU A 7 -12.00 -10.05 64.23
CA LEU A 7 -10.99 -10.32 63.19
C LEU A 7 -11.63 -10.26 61.77
N LEU A 8 -12.01 -9.07 61.43
CA LEU A 8 -12.24 -8.68 60.03
C LEU A 8 -11.78 -7.20 59.91
N GLY A 9 -10.49 -7.01 59.62
CA GLY A 9 -9.94 -5.67 59.56
C GLY A 9 -8.43 -5.66 59.35
N ALA A 10 -7.89 -6.51 58.49
CA ALA A 10 -6.46 -6.42 58.13
C ALA A 10 -6.21 -7.17 56.80
N GLY A 11 -6.80 -6.67 55.72
CA GLY A 11 -6.66 -7.32 54.41
C GLY A 11 -6.78 -6.39 53.20
N VAL A 12 -6.84 -5.07 53.38
CA VAL A 12 -7.05 -4.13 52.25
C VAL A 12 -5.99 -3.01 52.14
N THR A 13 -4.91 -3.06 52.95
CA THR A 13 -3.88 -1.99 52.93
C THR A 13 -2.50 -2.45 52.43
N LEU A 14 -2.39 -3.51 51.67
CA LEU A 14 -1.09 -3.93 51.07
C LEU A 14 -1.08 -3.96 49.54
N SER A 15 -2.09 -3.44 48.85
CA SER A 15 -2.11 -3.42 47.40
C SER A 15 -1.84 -2.02 46.76
N ALA A 16 -1.59 -1.00 47.60
CA ALA A 16 -1.36 0.38 47.12
C ALA A 16 0.10 0.87 47.23
N ALA A 17 1.02 0.01 47.66
CA ALA A 17 2.42 0.41 47.93
C ALA A 17 3.43 -0.12 46.87
N PHE A 18 2.96 -0.75 45.77
CA PHE A 18 3.85 -1.24 44.70
C PHE A 18 3.81 -0.40 43.41
N LEU A 19 3.12 0.76 43.37
CA LEU A 19 3.04 1.59 42.18
C LEU A 19 3.88 2.89 42.24
N LEU A 20 4.76 3.04 43.23
CA LEU A 20 5.57 4.27 43.38
C LEU A 20 7.09 4.04 43.42
N ALA A 21 7.58 2.87 42.99
CA ALA A 21 9.02 2.59 42.91
C ALA A 21 9.56 2.48 41.46
N ALA A 22 8.90 3.06 40.47
CA ALA A 22 9.36 3.03 39.06
C ALA A 22 10.01 4.35 38.59
N CYS A 23 10.48 5.19 39.52
CA CYS A 23 11.34 6.35 39.22
C CYS A 23 12.75 6.16 39.79
N GLY A 24 13.31 4.97 39.71
CA GLY A 24 14.72 4.70 39.88
C GLY A 24 15.35 4.42 38.54
N LYS A 25 16.50 5.02 38.22
CA LYS A 25 17.33 4.68 37.07
C LYS A 25 17.36 3.15 36.92
N SER A 26 16.57 2.60 36.01
CA SER A 26 16.71 1.21 35.63
C SER A 26 18.02 1.09 34.88
N GLU A 27 19.00 0.43 35.49
CA GLU A 27 20.03 -0.25 34.70
C GLU A 27 19.28 -1.06 33.64
N LYS A 28 19.57 -0.82 32.37
CA LYS A 28 19.03 -1.61 31.28
C LYS A 28 19.43 -3.06 31.54
N ASN A 29 18.51 -3.89 31.97
CA ASN A 29 18.69 -5.34 31.94
C ASN A 29 18.89 -5.69 30.47
N ALA A 30 20.10 -6.14 30.12
CA ALA A 30 20.46 -6.52 28.78
C ALA A 30 19.61 -7.72 28.24
N ASP A 31 18.91 -8.39 29.14
CA ASP A 31 18.16 -9.63 28.90
C ASP A 31 16.62 -9.43 28.83
N ALA A 32 16.11 -8.20 28.92
CA ALA A 32 14.67 -7.96 28.77
C ALA A 32 14.24 -8.14 27.30
N PRO A 33 13.16 -8.88 27.02
CA PRO A 33 12.64 -9.07 25.65
C PRO A 33 12.39 -7.73 24.98
N LYS A 34 12.87 -7.58 23.75
CA LYS A 34 12.68 -6.35 22.96
C LYS A 34 11.37 -6.45 22.21
N THR A 35 10.36 -5.73 22.67
CA THR A 35 9.03 -5.70 22.04
C THR A 35 8.88 -4.44 21.22
N PHE A 36 8.47 -4.59 19.96
CA PHE A 36 7.95 -3.49 19.15
C PHE A 36 6.43 -3.42 19.32
N SER A 37 5.93 -2.25 19.71
CA SER A 37 4.49 -2.05 19.92
C SER A 37 4.03 -0.85 19.09
N TYR A 38 2.95 -1.03 18.32
CA TYR A 38 2.33 0.03 17.54
C TYR A 38 0.88 -0.32 17.21
N VAL A 39 0.34 0.26 16.15
CA VAL A 39 -1.05 0.06 15.72
C VAL A 39 -1.15 -0.55 14.33
N TYR A 40 -2.31 -1.16 14.04
CA TYR A 40 -2.76 -1.52 12.70
C TYR A 40 -4.19 -1.01 12.50
N ALA A 41 -4.57 -0.70 11.26
CA ALA A 41 -5.84 -0.04 10.97
C ALA A 41 -6.91 -0.95 10.35
N MET A 42 -6.51 -2.10 9.78
CA MET A 42 -7.42 -2.97 9.05
C MET A 42 -7.09 -4.44 9.29
N ASP A 43 -8.08 -5.21 9.70
CA ASP A 43 -7.93 -6.67 9.83
C ASP A 43 -7.67 -7.31 8.46
N PRO A 44 -6.75 -8.28 8.36
CA PRO A 44 -6.63 -9.09 7.16
C PRO A 44 -7.91 -9.95 7.00
N SER A 45 -8.53 -9.88 5.84
CA SER A 45 -9.69 -10.73 5.53
C SER A 45 -9.29 -12.16 5.17
N SER A 46 -8.02 -12.36 4.84
CA SER A 46 -7.40 -13.64 4.52
C SER A 46 -5.91 -13.57 4.82
N LEU A 47 -5.30 -14.71 5.14
CA LEU A 47 -3.85 -14.92 5.15
C LEU A 47 -3.37 -15.70 3.91
N ASP A 48 -4.26 -16.00 2.96
CA ASP A 48 -3.86 -16.57 1.67
C ASP A 48 -3.21 -15.51 0.80
N TYR A 49 -1.92 -15.32 1.02
CA TYR A 49 -1.09 -14.30 0.39
C TYR A 49 -0.89 -14.51 -1.12
N SER A 50 -1.10 -15.72 -1.60
CA SER A 50 -0.99 -16.02 -3.03
C SER A 50 -2.19 -15.51 -3.81
N VAL A 51 -3.37 -15.42 -3.18
CA VAL A 51 -4.65 -15.13 -3.85
C VAL A 51 -5.09 -13.68 -3.70
N THR A 52 -4.58 -12.95 -2.71
CA THR A 52 -4.94 -11.54 -2.52
C THR A 52 -3.74 -10.59 -2.54
N SER A 53 -3.92 -9.40 -3.12
CA SER A 53 -2.97 -8.28 -3.09
C SER A 53 -3.29 -7.22 -2.04
N LYS A 54 -4.22 -7.50 -1.09
CA LYS A 54 -4.61 -6.54 -0.05
C LYS A 54 -3.44 -6.23 0.88
N SER A 55 -3.20 -4.94 1.14
CA SER A 55 -2.14 -4.48 2.02
C SER A 55 -2.24 -5.07 3.42
N SER A 56 -3.47 -5.17 3.98
CA SER A 56 -3.68 -5.76 5.31
C SER A 56 -3.20 -7.23 5.43
N THR A 57 -3.27 -8.01 4.35
CA THR A 57 -2.66 -9.35 4.28
C THR A 57 -1.16 -9.25 4.12
N SER A 58 -0.67 -8.44 3.18
CA SER A 58 0.76 -8.28 2.91
C SER A 58 1.54 -7.78 4.13
N ASP A 59 0.97 -6.88 4.92
CA ASP A 59 1.57 -6.36 6.16
C ASP A 59 1.79 -7.46 7.21
N VAL A 60 0.89 -8.44 7.27
CA VAL A 60 1.08 -9.61 8.15
C VAL A 60 2.12 -10.56 7.58
N ILE A 61 1.99 -10.91 6.30
CA ILE A 61 2.80 -11.94 5.65
C ILE A 61 4.27 -11.54 5.54
N ALA A 62 4.57 -10.25 5.29
CA ALA A 62 5.94 -9.73 5.20
C ALA A 62 6.80 -10.00 6.45
N ASN A 63 6.17 -10.28 7.59
CA ASN A 63 6.88 -10.62 8.83
C ASN A 63 7.09 -12.13 9.03
N VAL A 64 6.41 -12.97 8.27
CA VAL A 64 6.27 -14.40 8.60
C VAL A 64 6.60 -15.35 7.46
N VAL A 65 6.63 -14.87 6.20
CA VAL A 65 6.98 -15.68 5.01
C VAL A 65 8.00 -14.94 4.15
N ASP A 66 9.14 -15.58 3.95
CA ASP A 66 10.18 -15.11 3.04
C ASP A 66 9.95 -15.59 1.60
N GLY A 67 10.39 -14.77 0.64
CA GLY A 67 10.41 -15.09 -0.78
C GLY A 67 11.82 -15.33 -1.33
N LEU A 68 11.97 -15.32 -2.66
CA LEU A 68 13.28 -15.46 -3.30
C LEU A 68 14.24 -14.35 -2.92
N LEU A 69 13.77 -13.11 -3.02
CA LEU A 69 14.50 -11.89 -2.74
C LEU A 69 13.68 -11.03 -1.77
N GLU A 70 14.33 -10.10 -1.11
CA GLU A 70 13.70 -9.10 -0.26
C GLU A 70 14.29 -7.71 -0.53
N ASN A 71 13.72 -6.67 0.08
CA ASN A 71 14.25 -5.31 0.00
C ASN A 71 14.92 -4.93 1.32
N ASP A 72 16.12 -4.35 1.23
CA ASP A 72 16.75 -3.72 2.39
C ASP A 72 16.00 -2.41 2.79
N LYS A 73 16.45 -1.77 3.87
CA LYS A 73 15.88 -0.51 4.35
C LYS A 73 16.00 0.67 3.38
N TYR A 74 16.72 0.53 2.29
CA TYR A 74 16.85 1.53 1.23
C TYR A 74 16.08 1.17 -0.04
N GLY A 75 15.40 0.00 -0.05
CA GLY A 75 14.67 -0.52 -1.20
C GLY A 75 15.54 -1.28 -2.20
N ASN A 76 16.80 -1.55 -1.88
CA ASN A 76 17.67 -2.38 -2.74
C ASN A 76 17.28 -3.85 -2.59
N LEU A 77 17.28 -4.56 -3.72
CA LEU A 77 17.05 -6.00 -3.73
C LEU A 77 18.24 -6.75 -3.16
N ILE A 78 17.99 -7.59 -2.18
CA ILE A 78 18.99 -8.45 -1.53
C ILE A 78 18.54 -9.91 -1.52
N PRO A 79 19.51 -10.88 -1.40
CA PRO A 79 19.20 -12.29 -1.25
C PRO A 79 18.34 -12.58 -0.02
N SER A 80 17.28 -13.39 -0.19
CA SER A 80 16.50 -13.97 0.90
C SER A 80 16.56 -15.50 0.84
N LEU A 81 15.49 -16.24 0.49
CA LEU A 81 15.55 -17.69 0.30
C LEU A 81 16.47 -18.09 -0.87
N ALA A 82 16.58 -17.24 -1.89
CA ALA A 82 17.61 -17.42 -2.90
C ALA A 82 18.93 -16.81 -2.42
N GLU A 83 20.00 -17.60 -2.35
CA GLU A 83 21.34 -17.12 -2.00
C GLU A 83 22.05 -16.51 -3.22
N ASP A 84 21.64 -16.89 -4.44
CA ASP A 84 22.21 -16.42 -5.72
C ASP A 84 21.19 -16.54 -6.84
N TRP A 85 21.36 -15.73 -7.88
CA TRP A 85 20.55 -15.82 -9.10
C TRP A 85 21.32 -15.38 -10.33
N SER A 86 20.85 -15.84 -11.48
CA SER A 86 21.40 -15.49 -12.78
C SER A 86 20.30 -15.26 -13.81
N VAL A 87 20.65 -14.52 -14.85
CA VAL A 87 19.78 -14.30 -16.01
C VAL A 87 20.46 -14.76 -17.29
N SER A 88 19.71 -15.38 -18.18
CA SER A 88 20.22 -15.82 -19.49
C SER A 88 20.62 -14.62 -20.37
N LYS A 89 21.46 -14.86 -21.39
CA LYS A 89 21.97 -13.78 -22.28
C LYS A 89 20.87 -13.05 -23.04
N ASP A 90 19.75 -13.72 -23.32
CA ASP A 90 18.59 -13.12 -23.98
C ASP A 90 17.64 -12.39 -23.00
N GLY A 91 17.94 -12.43 -21.70
CA GLY A 91 17.14 -11.80 -20.66
C GLY A 91 15.80 -12.48 -20.37
N LEU A 92 15.58 -13.70 -20.89
CA LEU A 92 14.27 -14.38 -20.79
C LEU A 92 14.20 -15.37 -19.63
N THR A 93 15.32 -15.96 -19.21
CA THR A 93 15.31 -17.00 -18.18
C THR A 93 16.06 -16.52 -16.94
N TYR A 94 15.38 -16.54 -15.82
CA TYR A 94 15.91 -16.22 -14.49
C TYR A 94 16.00 -17.49 -13.66
N THR A 95 17.19 -17.78 -13.14
CA THR A 95 17.47 -18.98 -12.33
C THR A 95 17.89 -18.56 -10.94
N TYR A 96 17.19 -19.05 -9.91
CA TYR A 96 17.43 -18.77 -8.50
C TYR A 96 17.93 -20.01 -7.79
N LYS A 97 18.99 -19.87 -6.99
CA LYS A 97 19.57 -20.93 -6.16
C LYS A 97 19.13 -20.74 -4.71
N LEU A 98 18.36 -21.69 -4.19
CA LEU A 98 17.82 -21.63 -2.84
C LEU A 98 18.85 -22.03 -1.80
N ARG A 99 18.77 -21.40 -0.62
CA ARG A 99 19.46 -21.86 0.60
C ARG A 99 18.97 -23.25 0.99
N LYS A 100 19.91 -24.12 1.31
CA LYS A 100 19.59 -25.45 1.81
C LYS A 100 19.29 -25.42 3.30
N GLY A 101 18.41 -26.31 3.76
CA GLY A 101 18.12 -26.50 5.17
C GLY A 101 17.13 -25.47 5.77
N VAL A 102 16.61 -24.52 4.97
CA VAL A 102 15.52 -23.64 5.41
C VAL A 102 14.25 -24.46 5.56
N LYS A 103 13.51 -24.25 6.65
CA LYS A 103 12.34 -25.07 6.99
C LYS A 103 11.06 -24.24 7.04
N TRP A 104 9.96 -24.93 6.79
CA TRP A 104 8.63 -24.52 7.15
C TRP A 104 8.32 -24.86 8.59
N TYR A 105 7.64 -23.96 9.29
CA TYR A 105 7.22 -24.13 10.68
C TYR A 105 5.71 -23.93 10.83
N THR A 106 5.11 -24.58 11.83
CA THR A 106 3.74 -24.28 12.28
C THR A 106 3.73 -22.97 13.09
N SER A 107 2.54 -22.43 13.41
CA SER A 107 2.39 -21.29 14.32
C SER A 107 2.98 -21.56 15.73
N GLU A 108 3.13 -22.81 16.13
CA GLU A 108 3.74 -23.21 17.38
C GLU A 108 5.26 -23.32 17.33
N GLY A 109 5.85 -23.16 16.12
CA GLY A 109 7.28 -23.24 15.89
C GLY A 109 7.80 -24.66 15.68
N GLU A 110 6.90 -25.61 15.45
CA GLU A 110 7.27 -26.98 15.13
C GLU A 110 7.71 -27.08 13.67
N GLU A 111 8.81 -27.77 13.40
CA GLU A 111 9.27 -28.05 12.04
C GLU A 111 8.24 -28.89 11.29
N TYR A 112 7.86 -28.45 10.07
CA TYR A 112 6.91 -29.15 9.22
C TYR A 112 7.59 -29.83 8.05
N ALA A 113 8.33 -29.06 7.23
CA ALA A 113 9.01 -29.56 6.04
C ALA A 113 10.21 -28.66 5.70
N GLU A 114 11.04 -29.07 4.75
CA GLU A 114 12.07 -28.21 4.16
C GLU A 114 11.47 -27.39 3.01
N VAL A 115 11.85 -26.09 2.93
CA VAL A 115 11.48 -25.23 1.80
C VAL A 115 12.21 -25.69 0.55
N LYS A 116 11.47 -25.92 -0.53
CA LYS A 116 11.99 -26.43 -1.80
C LYS A 116 11.57 -25.57 -2.98
N ALA A 117 12.25 -25.75 -4.10
CA ALA A 117 11.94 -25.07 -5.36
C ALA A 117 10.49 -25.35 -5.83
N GLN A 118 9.96 -26.54 -5.54
CA GLN A 118 8.58 -26.91 -5.89
C GLN A 118 7.56 -26.01 -5.16
N ASP A 119 7.86 -25.49 -3.97
CA ASP A 119 6.94 -24.63 -3.23
C ASP A 119 6.63 -23.32 -3.97
N PHE A 120 7.59 -22.81 -4.77
CA PHE A 120 7.38 -21.64 -5.63
C PHE A 120 6.49 -21.95 -6.83
N VAL A 121 6.61 -23.15 -7.40
CA VAL A 121 5.73 -23.63 -8.47
C VAL A 121 4.31 -23.79 -7.95
N THR A 122 4.17 -24.39 -6.78
CA THR A 122 2.89 -24.56 -6.08
C THR A 122 2.23 -23.22 -5.76
N GLY A 123 3.00 -22.23 -5.23
CA GLY A 123 2.49 -20.89 -4.91
C GLY A 123 1.92 -20.19 -6.14
N LEU A 124 2.65 -20.15 -7.26
CA LEU A 124 2.17 -19.52 -8.48
C LEU A 124 0.95 -20.27 -9.09
N LYS A 125 0.94 -21.61 -9.01
CA LYS A 125 -0.21 -22.41 -9.44
C LYS A 125 -1.43 -22.11 -8.60
N HIS A 126 -1.29 -22.07 -7.28
CA HIS A 126 -2.37 -21.75 -6.36
C HIS A 126 -2.92 -20.33 -6.61
N ALA A 127 -2.04 -19.34 -6.84
CA ALA A 127 -2.45 -18.00 -7.24
C ALA A 127 -3.26 -17.99 -8.54
N ALA A 128 -2.83 -18.77 -9.56
CA ALA A 128 -3.50 -18.85 -10.84
C ALA A 128 -4.87 -19.54 -10.74
N ASP A 129 -4.95 -20.66 -10.02
CA ASP A 129 -6.19 -21.42 -9.81
C ASP A 129 -7.20 -20.60 -8.96
N GLY A 130 -6.70 -19.86 -7.96
CA GLY A 130 -7.47 -18.97 -7.11
C GLY A 130 -7.83 -17.64 -7.77
N LYS A 131 -7.39 -17.39 -9.01
CA LYS A 131 -7.60 -16.12 -9.74
C LYS A 131 -7.18 -14.88 -8.93
N SER A 132 -5.98 -14.95 -8.39
CA SER A 132 -5.39 -13.87 -7.60
C SER A 132 -5.50 -12.52 -8.28
N ASP A 133 -5.86 -11.49 -7.53
CA ASP A 133 -5.84 -10.10 -8.02
C ASP A 133 -4.41 -9.57 -8.26
N GLY A 134 -3.38 -10.18 -7.63
CA GLY A 134 -1.96 -9.92 -7.89
C GLY A 134 -1.44 -10.41 -9.25
N LEU A 135 -2.16 -11.29 -9.95
CA LEU A 135 -1.73 -11.84 -11.25
C LEU A 135 -1.64 -10.79 -12.36
N SER A 136 -2.33 -9.66 -12.22
CA SER A 136 -2.23 -8.56 -13.19
C SER A 136 -0.80 -8.03 -13.38
N LEU A 137 0.08 -8.20 -12.39
CA LEU A 137 1.50 -7.83 -12.47
C LEU A 137 2.35 -8.88 -13.19
N LEU A 138 1.88 -10.12 -13.30
CA LEU A 138 2.68 -11.30 -13.67
C LEU A 138 2.23 -11.95 -14.99
N GLN A 139 0.93 -11.91 -15.31
CA GLN A 139 0.32 -12.68 -16.40
C GLN A 139 0.96 -12.43 -17.76
N ASP A 140 1.34 -11.16 -18.04
CA ASP A 140 1.96 -10.79 -19.32
C ASP A 140 3.49 -11.00 -19.32
N SER A 141 4.08 -11.22 -18.15
CA SER A 141 5.52 -11.40 -17.96
C SER A 141 5.91 -12.86 -18.06
N ILE A 142 5.25 -13.75 -17.32
CA ILE A 142 5.59 -15.17 -17.25
C ILE A 142 5.01 -15.89 -18.48
N LYS A 143 5.87 -16.61 -19.20
CA LYS A 143 5.47 -17.39 -20.38
C LYS A 143 4.30 -18.34 -20.05
N GLY A 144 3.27 -18.34 -20.88
CA GLY A 144 2.13 -19.25 -20.77
C GLY A 144 1.14 -18.94 -19.64
N LEU A 145 1.46 -18.01 -18.71
CA LEU A 145 0.60 -17.74 -17.55
C LEU A 145 -0.75 -17.13 -17.97
N ALA A 146 -0.77 -16.17 -18.91
CA ALA A 146 -2.01 -15.58 -19.41
C ALA A 146 -2.93 -16.64 -20.06
N ALA A 147 -2.39 -17.56 -20.86
CA ALA A 147 -3.15 -18.63 -21.47
C ALA A 147 -3.74 -19.60 -20.43
N TYR A 148 -3.00 -19.89 -19.37
CA TYR A 148 -3.50 -20.70 -18.26
C TYR A 148 -4.65 -20.00 -17.50
N ILE A 149 -4.48 -18.73 -17.14
CA ILE A 149 -5.49 -17.95 -16.41
C ILE A 149 -6.77 -17.76 -17.23
N SER A 150 -6.65 -17.54 -18.55
CA SER A 150 -7.81 -17.38 -19.44
C SER A 150 -8.55 -18.69 -19.74
N GLY A 151 -7.95 -19.84 -19.44
CA GLY A 151 -8.49 -21.15 -19.77
C GLY A 151 -8.22 -21.60 -21.21
N GLU A 152 -7.36 -20.89 -21.96
CA GLU A 152 -6.85 -21.35 -23.26
C GLU A 152 -5.95 -22.58 -23.12
N SER A 153 -5.26 -22.72 -21.98
CA SER A 153 -4.52 -23.90 -21.56
C SER A 153 -4.96 -24.33 -20.18
N ASN A 154 -5.17 -25.64 -19.99
CA ASN A 154 -5.42 -26.24 -18.68
C ASN A 154 -4.18 -26.95 -18.11
N ASP A 155 -3.06 -26.90 -18.82
CA ASP A 155 -1.81 -27.53 -18.42
C ASP A 155 -0.83 -26.53 -17.84
N PHE A 156 -0.71 -26.51 -16.49
CA PHE A 156 0.20 -25.61 -15.79
C PHE A 156 1.68 -25.87 -16.10
N SER A 157 2.04 -27.09 -16.59
CA SER A 157 3.42 -27.39 -17.00
C SER A 157 3.91 -26.53 -18.18
N THR A 158 2.99 -25.87 -18.89
CA THR A 158 3.29 -24.93 -19.99
C THR A 158 3.63 -23.54 -19.49
N VAL A 159 3.38 -23.24 -18.19
CA VAL A 159 3.72 -21.98 -17.57
C VAL A 159 5.21 -21.91 -17.27
N GLY A 160 5.81 -20.76 -17.52
CA GLY A 160 7.24 -20.52 -17.41
C GLY A 160 7.76 -20.45 -15.97
N VAL A 161 7.38 -21.41 -15.12
CA VAL A 161 7.96 -21.63 -13.79
C VAL A 161 8.24 -23.11 -13.61
N LYS A 162 9.41 -23.46 -13.09
CA LYS A 162 9.73 -24.86 -12.80
C LYS A 162 10.75 -25.01 -11.66
N ALA A 163 10.64 -26.08 -10.91
CA ALA A 163 11.68 -26.61 -10.05
C ALA A 163 12.63 -27.45 -10.93
N VAL A 164 13.85 -26.99 -11.13
CA VAL A 164 14.88 -27.73 -11.90
C VAL A 164 15.43 -28.88 -11.06
N ASP A 165 15.62 -28.64 -9.79
CA ASP A 165 15.94 -29.58 -8.73
C ASP A 165 15.32 -29.05 -7.41
N ASP A 166 15.58 -29.70 -6.27
CA ASP A 166 15.02 -29.32 -4.97
C ASP A 166 15.36 -27.86 -4.56
N TYR A 167 16.45 -27.29 -5.08
CA TYR A 167 16.98 -26.00 -4.68
C TYR A 167 17.20 -25.03 -5.84
N THR A 168 16.62 -25.29 -7.01
CA THR A 168 16.76 -24.42 -8.17
C THR A 168 15.38 -24.13 -8.77
N VAL A 169 14.97 -22.85 -8.67
CA VAL A 169 13.77 -22.33 -9.31
C VAL A 169 14.14 -21.59 -10.58
N GLU A 170 13.41 -21.84 -11.67
CA GLU A 170 13.59 -21.14 -12.93
C GLU A 170 12.29 -20.51 -13.39
N TYR A 171 12.37 -19.22 -13.80
CA TYR A 171 11.28 -18.50 -14.45
C TYR A 171 11.67 -18.17 -15.89
N THR A 172 10.74 -18.40 -16.82
CA THR A 172 10.87 -18.03 -18.24
C THR A 172 9.86 -16.96 -18.57
N LEU A 173 10.33 -15.84 -19.11
CA LEU A 173 9.51 -14.67 -19.45
C LEU A 173 9.12 -14.65 -20.92
N ASN A 174 8.05 -13.91 -21.25
CA ASN A 174 7.62 -13.65 -22.63
C ASN A 174 8.55 -12.64 -23.35
N LYS A 175 9.16 -11.73 -22.61
CA LYS A 175 10.08 -10.69 -23.09
C LYS A 175 11.09 -10.35 -22.00
N PRO A 176 12.26 -9.78 -22.34
CA PRO A 176 13.22 -9.34 -21.34
C PRO A 176 12.63 -8.21 -20.48
N GLU A 177 12.74 -8.35 -19.14
CA GLU A 177 12.29 -7.35 -18.17
C GLU A 177 13.41 -7.11 -17.15
N SER A 178 14.15 -6.00 -17.27
CA SER A 178 15.25 -5.66 -16.36
C SER A 178 14.81 -5.47 -14.90
N PHE A 179 13.52 -5.21 -14.68
CA PHE A 179 12.89 -5.04 -13.37
C PHE A 179 12.20 -6.32 -12.84
N TRP A 180 12.38 -7.46 -13.50
CA TRP A 180 11.74 -8.73 -13.10
C TRP A 180 11.98 -9.08 -11.62
N ASN A 181 13.19 -8.88 -11.12
CA ASN A 181 13.52 -9.17 -9.73
C ASN A 181 12.70 -8.36 -8.71
N SER A 182 12.16 -7.20 -9.08
CA SER A 182 11.22 -6.48 -8.22
C SER A 182 9.86 -7.17 -8.11
N LYS A 183 9.46 -7.94 -9.13
CA LYS A 183 8.18 -8.67 -9.11
C LYS A 183 8.24 -9.91 -8.20
N VAL A 184 9.40 -10.56 -8.09
CA VAL A 184 9.51 -11.76 -7.26
C VAL A 184 9.48 -11.48 -5.75
N THR A 185 9.50 -10.21 -5.33
CA THR A 185 9.31 -9.83 -3.93
C THR A 185 7.82 -9.63 -3.56
N THR A 186 6.90 -9.75 -4.52
CA THR A 186 5.47 -9.59 -4.25
C THR A 186 4.87 -10.84 -3.58
N ALA A 187 3.84 -10.66 -2.76
CA ALA A 187 3.23 -11.75 -2.00
C ALA A 187 2.72 -12.91 -2.89
N THR A 188 2.23 -12.61 -4.10
CA THR A 188 1.78 -13.61 -5.08
C THR A 188 2.90 -14.55 -5.55
N MET A 189 4.18 -14.16 -5.39
CA MET A 189 5.36 -14.92 -5.79
C MET A 189 6.01 -15.69 -4.63
N LEU A 190 5.45 -15.61 -3.42
CA LEU A 190 5.96 -16.34 -2.25
C LEU A 190 5.69 -17.86 -2.38
N PRO A 191 6.53 -18.68 -1.75
CA PRO A 191 6.38 -20.13 -1.81
C PRO A 191 5.18 -20.63 -0.99
N VAL A 192 4.58 -21.74 -1.39
CA VAL A 192 3.49 -22.44 -0.68
C VAL A 192 3.80 -23.92 -0.65
N ASN A 193 3.78 -24.53 0.54
CA ASN A 193 3.97 -25.96 0.69
C ASN A 193 2.71 -26.73 0.24
N GLU A 194 2.86 -27.60 -0.74
CA GLU A 194 1.75 -28.32 -1.39
C GLU A 194 1.01 -29.26 -0.44
N GLU A 195 1.74 -30.02 0.39
CA GLU A 195 1.15 -30.95 1.35
C GLU A 195 0.28 -30.20 2.37
N PHE A 196 0.79 -29.09 2.92
CA PHE A 196 0.05 -28.28 3.86
C PHE A 196 -1.18 -27.62 3.21
N LEU A 197 -1.01 -27.04 2.02
CA LEU A 197 -2.12 -26.47 1.24
C LEU A 197 -3.25 -27.49 1.07
N ASN A 198 -2.91 -28.69 0.62
CA ASN A 198 -3.87 -29.78 0.41
C ASN A 198 -4.51 -30.24 1.72
N SER A 199 -3.73 -30.31 2.83
CA SER A 199 -4.23 -30.71 4.13
C SER A 199 -5.25 -29.72 4.72
N LYS A 200 -5.09 -28.43 4.44
CA LYS A 200 -6.01 -27.36 4.88
C LYS A 200 -7.21 -27.19 3.94
N GLY A 201 -7.04 -27.46 2.66
CA GLY A 201 -8.10 -27.25 1.67
C GLY A 201 -8.70 -25.86 1.75
N LYS A 202 -10.01 -25.76 1.94
CA LYS A 202 -10.73 -24.47 2.05
C LYS A 202 -10.37 -23.63 3.29
N ASP A 203 -9.73 -24.22 4.29
CA ASP A 203 -9.34 -23.53 5.52
C ASP A 203 -7.92 -22.92 5.40
N TYR A 204 -7.20 -23.17 4.28
CA TYR A 204 -5.94 -22.52 4.00
C TYR A 204 -6.12 -21.01 3.89
N GLY A 205 -5.25 -20.26 4.56
CA GLY A 205 -5.27 -18.79 4.52
C GLY A 205 -6.47 -18.13 5.21
N THR A 206 -7.30 -18.84 5.97
CA THR A 206 -8.26 -18.18 6.88
C THR A 206 -7.51 -17.29 7.88
N PRO A 207 -8.12 -16.21 8.43
CA PRO A 207 -7.41 -15.27 9.30
C PRO A 207 -7.13 -15.86 10.69
N THR A 208 -6.44 -17.00 10.73
CA THR A 208 -6.01 -17.71 11.96
C THR A 208 -4.56 -18.16 11.83
N PRO A 209 -3.76 -18.10 12.89
CA PRO A 209 -2.34 -18.46 12.83
C PRO A 209 -2.07 -19.87 12.27
N SER A 210 -2.91 -20.85 12.57
CA SER A 210 -2.71 -22.24 12.13
C SER A 210 -3.10 -22.52 10.66
N SER A 211 -3.53 -21.50 9.90
CA SER A 211 -4.00 -21.66 8.53
C SER A 211 -2.91 -21.60 7.46
N ILE A 212 -1.71 -21.14 7.82
CA ILE A 212 -0.53 -21.03 6.96
C ILE A 212 0.70 -21.64 7.66
N LEU A 213 1.76 -21.85 6.89
CA LEU A 213 3.09 -22.17 7.42
C LEU A 213 4.00 -20.93 7.41
N TYR A 214 5.09 -21.01 8.14
CA TYR A 214 6.03 -19.94 8.45
C TYR A 214 7.45 -20.34 8.07
N ASN A 215 8.16 -19.49 7.37
CA ASN A 215 9.59 -19.66 7.09
C ASN A 215 10.38 -18.36 7.32
N GLY A 216 9.69 -17.30 7.75
CA GLY A 216 10.25 -15.97 7.98
C GLY A 216 10.70 -15.73 9.42
N PRO A 217 11.08 -14.47 9.74
CA PRO A 217 11.68 -14.07 11.02
C PRO A 217 10.73 -14.18 12.22
N TYR A 218 9.42 -14.18 12.01
CA TYR A 218 8.43 -14.26 13.09
C TYR A 218 7.38 -15.35 12.84
N LEU A 219 6.78 -15.80 13.95
CA LEU A 219 5.59 -16.64 13.98
C LEU A 219 4.40 -15.78 14.41
N LEU A 220 3.29 -15.83 13.68
CA LEU A 220 2.05 -15.20 14.09
C LEU A 220 1.44 -16.02 15.25
N LYS A 221 1.35 -15.44 16.44
CA LYS A 221 0.83 -16.12 17.63
C LYS A 221 -0.64 -15.88 17.86
N SER A 222 -1.10 -14.65 17.59
CA SER A 222 -2.51 -14.31 17.70
C SER A 222 -2.92 -13.29 16.64
N LEU A 223 -4.17 -13.42 16.19
CA LEU A 223 -4.86 -12.46 15.33
C LEU A 223 -6.30 -12.36 15.84
N THR A 224 -6.58 -11.31 16.62
CA THR A 224 -7.90 -11.05 17.19
C THR A 224 -8.48 -9.82 16.52
N SER A 225 -9.54 -10.03 15.74
CA SER A 225 -10.19 -8.99 14.95
C SER A 225 -10.52 -7.76 15.78
N LYS A 226 -10.18 -6.57 15.25
CA LYS A 226 -10.37 -5.27 15.87
C LYS A 226 -9.82 -5.18 17.31
N SER A 227 -8.75 -5.91 17.58
CA SER A 227 -8.11 -5.94 18.89
C SER A 227 -6.59 -5.96 18.80
N ALA A 228 -5.96 -7.08 18.44
CA ALA A 228 -4.52 -7.18 18.39
C ALA A 228 -4.03 -8.24 17.40
N ILE A 229 -2.82 -7.98 16.87
CA ILE A 229 -2.00 -8.95 16.13
C ILE A 229 -0.68 -9.08 16.87
N GLU A 230 -0.28 -10.31 17.21
CA GLU A 230 0.92 -10.56 18.00
C GLU A 230 1.82 -11.58 17.31
N TYR A 231 3.13 -11.27 17.31
CA TYR A 231 4.15 -12.12 16.72
C TYR A 231 5.26 -12.36 17.73
N GLU A 232 5.86 -13.54 17.65
CA GLU A 232 7.07 -13.90 18.37
C GLU A 232 8.20 -14.22 17.39
N LYS A 233 9.43 -13.88 17.75
CA LYS A 233 10.61 -14.24 16.97
C LYS A 233 10.65 -15.74 16.71
N ASN A 234 10.87 -16.13 15.47
CA ASN A 234 11.12 -17.52 15.11
C ASN A 234 12.56 -17.92 15.53
N PRO A 235 12.75 -18.74 16.56
CA PRO A 235 14.09 -19.09 17.03
C PRO A 235 14.87 -19.97 16.05
N ASN A 236 14.17 -20.52 15.07
CA ASN A 236 14.70 -21.43 14.07
C ASN A 236 14.87 -20.77 12.68
N TYR A 237 14.60 -19.46 12.61
CA TYR A 237 14.77 -18.71 11.36
C TYR A 237 16.23 -18.78 10.87
N TRP A 238 16.44 -18.92 9.57
CA TRP A 238 17.77 -19.08 8.98
C TRP A 238 18.69 -17.89 9.26
N ASP A 239 18.15 -16.67 9.31
CA ASP A 239 18.88 -15.42 9.60
C ASP A 239 18.54 -14.84 10.98
N LYS A 240 18.24 -15.68 11.94
CA LYS A 240 17.81 -15.30 13.31
C LYS A 240 18.75 -14.34 14.05
N ASP A 241 20.03 -14.37 13.73
CA ASP A 241 21.05 -13.51 14.39
C ASP A 241 20.88 -12.04 13.98
N ASN A 242 20.25 -11.77 12.85
CA ASN A 242 19.91 -10.42 12.38
C ASN A 242 18.53 -9.94 12.86
N VAL A 243 17.69 -10.80 13.42
CA VAL A 243 16.41 -10.42 14.03
C VAL A 243 16.65 -9.86 15.43
N LYS A 244 16.47 -8.55 15.62
CA LYS A 244 16.80 -7.82 16.85
C LYS A 244 15.61 -7.55 17.77
N ILE A 245 14.39 -7.74 17.30
CA ILE A 245 13.14 -7.60 18.05
C ILE A 245 12.64 -9.00 18.39
N ASP A 246 12.28 -9.23 19.65
CA ASP A 246 11.86 -10.57 20.13
C ASP A 246 10.36 -10.80 19.96
N SER A 247 9.56 -9.72 20.01
CA SER A 247 8.11 -9.77 19.81
C SER A 247 7.56 -8.50 19.20
N ILE A 248 6.45 -8.63 18.47
CA ILE A 248 5.72 -7.51 17.88
C ILE A 248 4.27 -7.58 18.37
N LYS A 249 3.76 -6.45 18.87
CA LYS A 249 2.37 -6.30 19.27
C LYS A 249 1.74 -5.12 18.55
N LEU A 250 0.77 -5.38 17.69
CA LEU A 250 0.00 -4.37 17.00
C LEU A 250 -1.40 -4.29 17.58
N THR A 251 -1.83 -3.11 18.00
CA THR A 251 -3.16 -2.86 18.55
C THR A 251 -4.05 -2.23 17.48
N PHE A 252 -5.31 -2.63 17.42
CA PHE A 252 -6.25 -2.05 16.45
C PHE A 252 -6.48 -0.57 16.73
N TYR A 253 -6.44 0.24 15.67
CA TYR A 253 -6.67 1.67 15.71
C TYR A 253 -7.56 2.08 14.53
N ASP A 254 -8.74 2.62 14.84
CA ASP A 254 -9.75 2.97 13.83
C ASP A 254 -9.55 4.35 13.17
N GLY A 255 -8.49 5.07 13.57
CA GLY A 255 -8.19 6.39 13.00
C GLY A 255 -8.94 7.56 13.65
N SER A 256 -9.90 7.31 14.56
CA SER A 256 -10.79 8.35 15.10
C SER A 256 -10.12 9.35 16.06
N ASP A 257 -9.11 8.90 16.82
CA ASP A 257 -8.38 9.74 17.80
C ASP A 257 -6.88 9.79 17.47
N GLN A 258 -6.50 10.71 16.58
CA GLN A 258 -5.10 10.89 16.15
C GLN A 258 -4.16 11.23 17.32
N GLU A 259 -4.66 11.90 18.37
CA GLU A 259 -3.85 12.28 19.53
C GLU A 259 -3.55 11.11 20.45
N SER A 260 -4.38 10.04 20.41
CA SER A 260 -4.19 8.84 21.23
C SER A 260 -2.87 8.16 20.96
N LEU A 261 -2.34 8.25 19.72
CA LEU A 261 -1.06 7.64 19.35
C LEU A 261 0.09 8.25 20.13
N ILE A 262 0.12 9.58 20.23
CA ILE A 262 1.15 10.31 21.00
C ILE A 262 0.98 10.07 22.50
N ARG A 263 -0.26 10.05 23.01
CA ARG A 263 -0.50 9.72 24.44
C ARG A 263 0.00 8.34 24.79
N SER A 264 -0.28 7.34 23.97
CA SER A 264 0.17 5.96 24.18
C SER A 264 1.68 5.83 24.09
N PHE A 265 2.33 6.54 23.15
CA PHE A 265 3.78 6.61 23.06
C PHE A 265 4.41 7.24 24.33
N THR A 266 3.89 8.39 24.78
CA THR A 266 4.36 9.06 25.99
C THR A 266 4.22 8.18 27.25
N GLN A 267 3.18 7.36 27.32
CA GLN A 267 2.95 6.40 28.39
C GLN A 267 3.78 5.12 28.26
N GLY A 268 4.55 4.95 27.18
CA GLY A 268 5.37 3.77 26.94
C GLY A 268 4.58 2.54 26.41
N ALA A 269 3.31 2.71 26.05
CA ALA A 269 2.50 1.64 25.46
C ALA A 269 2.91 1.34 24.00
N TYR A 270 3.37 2.34 23.27
CA TYR A 270 3.86 2.20 21.91
C TYR A 270 5.35 2.56 21.81
N THR A 271 6.06 1.82 20.96
CA THR A 271 7.49 2.05 20.68
C THR A 271 7.72 3.25 19.80
N THR A 272 6.74 3.56 18.96
CA THR A 272 6.73 4.70 18.04
C THR A 272 5.32 5.28 17.96
N ALA A 273 5.17 6.46 17.40
CA ALA A 273 3.85 7.04 17.12
C ALA A 273 3.89 7.92 15.88
N ARG A 274 2.82 7.90 15.11
CA ARG A 274 2.60 8.88 14.05
C ARG A 274 2.13 10.20 14.69
N LEU A 275 2.82 11.27 14.38
CA LEU A 275 2.40 12.64 14.72
C LEU A 275 1.73 13.25 13.48
N PHE A 276 0.46 13.59 13.61
CA PHE A 276 -0.29 14.23 12.54
C PHE A 276 -0.12 15.76 12.61
N PRO A 277 0.36 16.42 11.56
CA PRO A 277 0.51 17.87 11.55
C PRO A 277 -0.80 18.64 11.72
N THR A 278 -1.93 17.98 11.48
CA THR A 278 -3.29 18.54 11.65
C THR A 278 -3.88 18.33 13.03
N SER A 279 -3.20 17.57 13.92
CA SER A 279 -3.68 17.31 15.27
C SER A 279 -3.42 18.51 16.20
N SER A 280 -4.28 18.71 17.20
CA SER A 280 -4.18 19.85 18.12
C SER A 280 -2.93 19.80 19.00
N ASN A 281 -2.36 18.62 19.24
CA ASN A 281 -1.14 18.41 20.01
C ASN A 281 0.16 18.52 19.19
N PHE A 282 0.09 18.83 17.88
CA PHE A 282 1.25 18.84 16.98
C PHE A 282 2.38 19.75 17.50
N GLU A 283 2.08 21.04 17.75
CA GLU A 283 3.09 22.01 18.16
C GLU A 283 3.70 21.71 19.53
N SER A 284 2.88 21.23 20.49
CA SER A 284 3.37 20.83 21.80
C SER A 284 4.28 19.60 21.73
N THR A 285 3.89 18.60 20.94
CA THR A 285 4.70 17.40 20.72
C THR A 285 6.00 17.72 19.96
N LYS A 286 5.93 18.60 18.95
CA LYS A 286 7.11 19.05 18.21
C LYS A 286 8.09 19.78 19.14
N LYS A 287 7.63 20.57 20.08
CA LYS A 287 8.47 21.25 21.07
C LYS A 287 9.13 20.25 22.05
N GLU A 288 8.40 19.22 22.46
CA GLU A 288 8.88 18.24 23.44
C GLU A 288 9.84 17.19 22.83
N TYR A 289 9.54 16.73 21.61
CA TYR A 289 10.24 15.60 20.95
C TYR A 289 10.92 16.00 19.64
N GLY A 290 11.17 17.28 19.38
CA GLY A 290 11.59 17.76 18.06
C GLY A 290 12.79 17.03 17.43
N ASP A 291 13.79 16.68 18.23
CA ASP A 291 14.98 15.92 17.82
C ASP A 291 14.71 14.42 17.53
N LYS A 292 13.54 13.90 17.96
CA LYS A 292 13.11 12.51 17.75
C LYS A 292 12.06 12.38 16.64
N ILE A 293 11.56 13.50 16.14
CA ILE A 293 10.60 13.50 15.03
C ILE A 293 11.36 13.33 13.73
N VAL A 294 11.00 12.27 13.00
CA VAL A 294 11.58 11.98 11.69
C VAL A 294 10.46 11.94 10.66
N TYR A 295 10.77 12.44 9.47
CA TYR A 295 9.88 12.25 8.33
C TYR A 295 10.16 10.86 7.74
N SER A 296 9.10 10.18 7.32
CA SER A 296 9.26 8.93 6.55
C SER A 296 10.08 9.21 5.30
N PRO A 297 10.90 8.26 4.86
CA PRO A 297 11.56 8.32 3.55
C PRO A 297 10.51 8.54 2.45
N GLN A 298 10.91 9.18 1.37
CA GLN A 298 10.07 9.31 0.20
C GLN A 298 9.90 7.92 -0.44
N GLU A 299 8.66 7.50 -0.61
CA GLU A 299 8.35 6.24 -1.26
C GLU A 299 8.50 6.33 -2.78
N ALA A 300 8.77 5.21 -3.44
CA ALA A 300 8.74 5.12 -4.90
C ALA A 300 7.32 5.22 -5.48
N THR A 301 6.30 5.04 -4.64
CA THR A 301 4.88 5.11 -5.01
C THR A 301 4.47 6.54 -5.38
N SER A 302 3.79 6.70 -6.51
CA SER A 302 3.18 7.95 -6.92
C SER A 302 1.66 7.84 -6.86
N TYR A 303 1.02 8.78 -6.18
CA TYR A 303 -0.43 8.91 -6.14
C TYR A 303 -0.87 9.96 -7.15
N TYR A 304 -1.89 9.65 -7.93
CA TYR A 304 -2.34 10.54 -9.01
C TYR A 304 -3.87 10.45 -9.21
N LEU A 305 -4.43 11.54 -9.71
CA LEU A 305 -5.83 11.60 -10.11
C LEU A 305 -5.98 11.13 -11.55
N THR A 306 -6.92 10.21 -11.78
CA THR A 306 -7.31 9.78 -13.13
C THR A 306 -8.72 10.24 -13.45
N VAL A 307 -9.00 10.42 -14.74
CA VAL A 307 -10.35 10.69 -15.24
C VAL A 307 -10.84 9.52 -16.09
N ASN A 308 -12.08 9.08 -15.85
CA ASN A 308 -12.70 8.04 -16.66
C ASN A 308 -13.30 8.64 -17.94
N VAL A 309 -12.58 8.54 -19.04
CA VAL A 309 -13.00 9.07 -20.36
C VAL A 309 -14.00 8.17 -21.09
N ASN A 310 -14.24 6.94 -20.59
CA ASN A 310 -15.17 5.99 -21.18
C ASN A 310 -16.07 5.33 -20.13
N ARG A 311 -16.73 6.15 -19.33
CA ARG A 311 -17.60 5.68 -18.24
C ARG A 311 -18.78 4.89 -18.78
N GLN A 312 -18.96 3.64 -18.32
CA GLN A 312 -20.01 2.72 -18.73
C GLN A 312 -21.19 2.65 -17.76
N SER A 313 -20.97 2.96 -16.49
CA SER A 313 -22.01 2.93 -15.46
C SER A 313 -22.14 4.28 -14.78
N TYR A 314 -23.37 4.71 -14.59
CA TYR A 314 -23.74 5.93 -13.88
C TYR A 314 -24.47 5.67 -12.59
N ASN A 315 -24.32 4.47 -12.02
CA ASN A 315 -24.77 4.18 -10.66
C ASN A 315 -24.05 5.12 -9.69
N LYS A 316 -24.78 5.67 -8.73
CA LYS A 316 -24.19 6.61 -7.76
C LYS A 316 -23.56 7.85 -8.43
N THR A 317 -24.29 8.50 -9.33
CA THR A 317 -23.88 9.76 -9.98
C THR A 317 -24.72 10.92 -9.47
N ALA A 318 -24.16 12.13 -9.43
CA ALA A 318 -24.89 13.38 -9.23
C ALA A 318 -25.57 13.89 -10.51
N LYS A 319 -25.25 13.35 -11.67
CA LYS A 319 -25.81 13.74 -12.96
C LYS A 319 -27.27 13.33 -13.07
N THR A 320 -28.12 14.29 -13.41
CA THR A 320 -29.59 14.10 -13.39
C THR A 320 -30.16 13.66 -14.75
N ASP A 321 -29.45 13.92 -15.85
CA ASP A 321 -29.93 13.64 -17.20
C ASP A 321 -28.81 13.23 -18.17
N GLU A 322 -29.20 12.82 -19.39
CA GLU A 322 -28.26 12.36 -20.42
C GLU A 322 -27.41 13.52 -21.00
N ALA A 323 -27.94 14.75 -20.97
CA ALA A 323 -27.17 15.89 -21.44
C ALA A 323 -25.96 16.17 -20.55
N GLN A 324 -26.11 16.10 -19.23
CA GLN A 324 -25.01 16.22 -18.27
C GLN A 324 -23.99 15.08 -18.43
N LYS A 325 -24.44 13.83 -18.65
CA LYS A 325 -23.54 12.68 -18.87
C LYS A 325 -22.71 12.88 -20.15
N THR A 326 -23.36 13.27 -21.24
CA THR A 326 -22.71 13.52 -22.54
C THR A 326 -21.76 14.70 -22.44
N SER A 327 -22.18 15.80 -21.83
CA SER A 327 -21.37 17.00 -21.64
C SER A 327 -20.11 16.72 -20.85
N THR A 328 -20.21 15.94 -19.77
CA THR A 328 -19.02 15.54 -18.99
C THR A 328 -18.09 14.66 -19.81
N LYS A 329 -18.59 13.69 -20.57
CA LYS A 329 -17.78 12.81 -21.42
C LYS A 329 -17.01 13.64 -22.46
N GLU A 330 -17.69 14.52 -23.19
CA GLU A 330 -17.05 15.39 -24.19
C GLU A 330 -16.01 16.33 -23.56
N ALA A 331 -16.31 16.89 -22.39
CA ALA A 331 -15.37 17.72 -21.65
C ALA A 331 -14.10 16.93 -21.24
N LEU A 332 -14.26 15.73 -20.69
CA LEU A 332 -13.11 14.88 -20.28
C LEU A 332 -12.29 14.39 -21.48
N LEU A 333 -12.87 14.25 -22.67
CA LEU A 333 -12.15 13.94 -23.91
C LEU A 333 -11.42 15.17 -24.48
N ASN A 334 -11.81 16.39 -24.10
CA ASN A 334 -11.18 17.61 -24.57
C ASN A 334 -9.82 17.86 -23.86
N LYS A 335 -8.75 18.03 -24.65
CA LYS A 335 -7.39 18.24 -24.11
C LYS A 335 -7.30 19.53 -23.30
N ASN A 336 -7.86 20.63 -23.79
CA ASN A 336 -7.80 21.94 -23.15
C ASN A 336 -8.58 21.94 -21.81
N PHE A 337 -9.69 21.19 -21.73
CA PHE A 337 -10.42 20.99 -20.47
C PHE A 337 -9.60 20.23 -19.44
N ARG A 338 -8.94 19.12 -19.82
CA ARG A 338 -8.06 18.40 -18.91
C ARG A 338 -6.86 19.23 -18.45
N GLN A 339 -6.29 20.07 -19.33
CA GLN A 339 -5.24 21.02 -18.94
C GLN A 339 -5.76 22.08 -17.96
N ALA A 340 -6.98 22.59 -18.19
CA ALA A 340 -7.60 23.53 -17.27
C ALA A 340 -7.79 22.91 -15.89
N LEU A 341 -8.27 21.67 -15.78
CA LEU A 341 -8.38 20.94 -14.51
C LEU A 341 -7.01 20.76 -13.84
N ASN A 342 -5.97 20.41 -14.61
CA ASN A 342 -4.63 20.21 -14.06
C ASN A 342 -4.04 21.51 -13.48
N PHE A 343 -4.25 22.65 -14.14
CA PHE A 343 -3.84 23.96 -13.63
C PHE A 343 -4.72 24.49 -12.49
N ALA A 344 -5.97 24.03 -12.40
CA ALA A 344 -6.90 24.43 -11.36
C ALA A 344 -6.72 23.64 -10.03
N LEU A 345 -5.99 22.53 -10.07
CA LEU A 345 -5.82 21.63 -8.95
C LEU A 345 -4.68 22.09 -8.03
N ASP A 346 -5.00 22.64 -6.86
CA ASP A 346 -4.05 22.96 -5.79
C ASP A 346 -3.65 21.70 -5.03
N ARG A 347 -2.57 21.07 -5.48
CA ARG A 347 -2.05 19.83 -4.86
C ARG A 347 -1.38 20.08 -3.52
N HIS A 348 -0.87 21.31 -3.29
CA HIS A 348 -0.33 21.69 -1.99
C HIS A 348 -1.43 21.68 -0.93
N SER A 349 -2.52 22.41 -1.16
CA SER A 349 -3.67 22.44 -0.23
C SER A 349 -4.31 21.06 -0.06
N TYR A 350 -4.41 20.25 -1.12
CA TYR A 350 -4.87 18.86 -1.06
C TYR A 350 -3.99 18.02 -0.13
N THR A 351 -2.68 18.09 -0.31
CA THR A 351 -1.71 17.29 0.42
C THR A 351 -1.57 17.74 1.88
N ALA A 352 -1.72 19.04 2.13
CA ALA A 352 -1.65 19.62 3.47
C ALA A 352 -2.77 19.13 4.40
N GLN A 353 -3.91 18.65 3.89
CA GLN A 353 -4.98 18.07 4.71
C GLN A 353 -4.50 16.89 5.56
N LEU A 354 -3.55 16.11 5.06
CA LEU A 354 -2.96 14.98 5.79
C LEU A 354 -1.60 15.31 6.40
N ASN A 355 -0.77 16.05 5.68
CA ASN A 355 0.66 16.19 5.98
C ASN A 355 1.03 17.57 6.52
N GLY A 356 0.05 18.47 6.70
CA GLY A 356 0.30 19.87 7.07
C GLY A 356 1.09 20.64 6.00
N GLU A 357 1.25 21.92 6.20
CA GLU A 357 1.94 22.83 5.27
C GLU A 357 3.40 22.42 4.99
N GLU A 358 4.13 22.06 6.05
CA GLU A 358 5.53 21.68 5.96
C GLU A 358 5.70 20.33 5.27
N GLY A 359 4.85 19.35 5.59
CA GLY A 359 4.89 18.02 5.01
C GLY A 359 4.48 18.01 3.53
N ALA A 360 3.50 18.84 3.14
CA ALA A 360 3.05 18.94 1.76
C ALA A 360 4.21 19.24 0.80
N ASN A 361 5.09 20.17 1.18
CA ASN A 361 6.26 20.53 0.38
C ASN A 361 7.32 19.42 0.25
N LYS A 362 7.20 18.35 1.04
CA LYS A 362 8.15 17.21 1.00
C LYS A 362 7.69 16.07 0.11
N ILE A 363 6.37 15.97 -0.15
CA ILE A 363 5.79 14.80 -0.81
C ILE A 363 5.15 15.08 -2.16
N ILE A 364 4.97 16.36 -2.54
CA ILE A 364 4.42 16.71 -3.86
C ILE A 364 5.37 16.24 -4.95
N ARG A 365 4.81 15.54 -5.92
CA ARG A 365 5.51 15.04 -7.10
C ARG A 365 4.83 15.56 -8.36
N ASN A 366 5.62 16.11 -9.28
CA ASN A 366 5.11 16.74 -10.51
C ASN A 366 5.13 15.81 -11.73
N SER A 367 5.66 14.59 -11.56
CA SER A 367 5.65 13.55 -12.59
C SER A 367 5.26 12.20 -11.98
N LEU A 368 4.71 11.27 -12.79
CA LEU A 368 4.35 9.93 -12.32
C LEU A 368 5.57 9.10 -11.92
N VAL A 369 6.67 9.27 -12.65
CA VAL A 369 7.95 8.63 -12.35
C VAL A 369 8.79 9.62 -11.54
N PRO A 370 9.38 9.23 -10.41
CA PRO A 370 10.29 10.08 -9.67
C PRO A 370 11.44 10.58 -10.55
N HIS A 371 11.85 11.85 -10.36
CA HIS A 371 12.75 12.56 -11.24
C HIS A 371 14.06 11.79 -11.53
N ASP A 372 14.64 11.17 -10.50
CA ASP A 372 15.97 10.51 -10.56
C ASP A 372 15.88 8.96 -10.59
N TYR A 373 14.65 8.41 -10.72
CA TYR A 373 14.43 6.96 -10.62
C TYR A 373 14.98 6.17 -11.81
N VAL A 374 14.93 6.76 -13.01
CA VAL A 374 15.40 6.13 -14.25
C VAL A 374 16.43 7.03 -14.90
N GLN A 375 17.52 6.46 -15.38
CA GLN A 375 18.54 7.13 -16.18
C GLN A 375 18.52 6.63 -17.62
N VAL A 376 18.70 7.54 -18.57
CA VAL A 376 18.82 7.27 -20.01
C VAL A 376 20.12 7.93 -20.49
N GLY A 377 21.19 7.15 -20.59
CA GLY A 377 22.53 7.69 -20.80
C GLY A 377 22.99 8.49 -19.59
N GLU A 378 23.37 9.76 -19.82
CA GLU A 378 23.82 10.68 -18.75
C GLU A 378 22.69 11.53 -18.14
N LYS A 379 21.47 11.40 -18.64
CA LYS A 379 20.31 12.20 -18.21
C LYS A 379 19.34 11.39 -17.37
N THR A 380 18.73 12.04 -16.39
CA THR A 380 17.62 11.47 -15.65
C THR A 380 16.33 11.52 -16.47
N PHE A 381 15.37 10.66 -16.12
CA PHE A 381 14.02 10.73 -16.70
C PHE A 381 13.39 12.10 -16.50
N GLY A 382 13.55 12.70 -15.32
CA GLY A 382 13.01 14.02 -15.01
C GLY A 382 13.55 15.13 -15.90
N GLU A 383 14.85 15.12 -16.23
CA GLU A 383 15.46 16.08 -17.16
C GLU A 383 14.90 15.95 -18.59
N LEU A 384 14.70 14.71 -19.05
CA LEU A 384 14.11 14.44 -20.36
C LEU A 384 12.64 14.85 -20.40
N ALA A 385 11.87 14.49 -19.37
CA ALA A 385 10.46 14.85 -19.25
C ALA A 385 10.25 16.37 -19.17
N GLN A 386 11.15 17.09 -18.45
CA GLN A 386 11.13 18.55 -18.38
C GLN A 386 11.37 19.19 -19.75
N ALA A 387 12.35 18.70 -20.49
CA ALA A 387 12.64 19.21 -21.84
C ALA A 387 11.47 18.98 -22.79
N GLU A 388 10.86 17.80 -22.73
CA GLU A 388 9.68 17.46 -23.53
C GLU A 388 8.48 18.35 -23.15
N LEU A 389 8.21 18.55 -21.85
CA LEU A 389 7.10 19.38 -21.39
C LEU A 389 7.18 20.80 -21.93
N VAL A 390 8.35 21.42 -21.90
CA VAL A 390 8.57 22.78 -22.39
C VAL A 390 8.29 22.87 -23.91
N SER A 391 8.55 21.80 -24.66
CA SER A 391 8.29 21.74 -26.09
C SER A 391 6.80 21.84 -26.46
N TYR A 392 5.89 21.56 -25.52
CA TYR A 392 4.43 21.63 -25.75
C TYR A 392 3.85 23.03 -25.70
N GLY A 393 4.65 24.07 -25.43
CA GLY A 393 4.23 25.45 -25.54
C GLY A 393 4.56 26.33 -24.35
N ASP A 394 4.32 27.62 -24.49
CA ASP A 394 4.72 28.67 -23.55
C ASP A 394 4.11 28.52 -22.16
N GLN A 395 2.91 27.91 -22.06
CA GLN A 395 2.23 27.66 -20.78
C GLN A 395 3.01 26.72 -19.86
N TRP A 396 4.01 26.00 -20.39
CA TRP A 396 4.79 25.05 -19.62
C TRP A 396 6.21 25.54 -19.25
N LYS A 397 6.62 26.70 -19.73
CA LYS A 397 8.01 27.20 -19.57
C LYS A 397 8.40 27.46 -18.10
N ASP A 398 7.46 27.83 -17.27
CA ASP A 398 7.63 28.13 -15.84
C ASP A 398 7.20 26.96 -14.92
N VAL A 399 6.83 25.82 -15.51
CA VAL A 399 6.51 24.60 -14.78
C VAL A 399 7.78 23.77 -14.59
N ALA A 400 8.17 23.53 -13.37
CA ALA A 400 9.27 22.62 -13.02
C ALA A 400 8.71 21.25 -12.60
N LEU A 401 9.22 20.17 -13.20
CA LEU A 401 8.83 18.80 -12.83
C LEU A 401 9.59 18.27 -11.59
N THR A 402 10.40 19.12 -10.96
CA THR A 402 11.07 18.76 -9.71
C THR A 402 10.05 18.57 -8.57
N ASP A 403 10.34 17.64 -7.69
CA ASP A 403 9.51 17.33 -6.53
C ASP A 403 9.52 18.46 -5.47
N GLY A 404 8.55 18.44 -4.57
CA GLY A 404 8.51 19.30 -3.39
C GLY A 404 7.80 20.64 -3.56
N LYS A 405 7.39 21.02 -4.77
CA LYS A 405 6.64 22.25 -5.03
C LYS A 405 5.53 22.02 -6.04
N ASP A 406 4.36 22.60 -5.80
CA ASP A 406 3.30 22.64 -6.80
C ASP A 406 3.55 23.77 -7.80
N THR A 407 4.29 23.47 -8.86
CA THR A 407 4.62 24.42 -9.93
C THR A 407 3.61 24.38 -11.09
N ILE A 408 2.66 23.44 -11.04
CA ILE A 408 1.62 23.30 -12.07
C ILE A 408 0.39 24.15 -11.72
N TYR A 409 0.03 24.25 -10.44
CA TYR A 409 -1.14 25.02 -10.01
C TYR A 409 -1.04 26.49 -10.44
N SER A 410 -2.01 26.94 -11.23
CA SER A 410 -2.13 28.32 -11.70
C SER A 410 -3.56 28.61 -12.15
N PRO A 411 -4.36 29.29 -11.30
CA PRO A 411 -5.73 29.68 -11.67
C PRO A 411 -5.82 30.51 -12.96
N GLU A 412 -4.80 31.34 -13.27
CA GLU A 412 -4.76 32.13 -14.49
C GLU A 412 -4.61 31.25 -15.72
N LYS A 413 -3.66 30.29 -15.70
CA LYS A 413 -3.50 29.31 -16.79
C LYS A 413 -4.73 28.41 -16.92
N ALA A 414 -5.35 28.03 -15.79
CA ALA A 414 -6.58 27.27 -15.77
C ALA A 414 -7.69 27.99 -16.55
N LYS A 415 -7.91 29.28 -16.29
CA LYS A 415 -8.90 30.11 -17.00
C LYS A 415 -8.61 30.21 -18.49
N VAL A 416 -7.35 30.42 -18.87
CA VAL A 416 -6.95 30.49 -20.30
C VAL A 416 -7.21 29.19 -21.03
N ALA A 417 -6.79 28.06 -20.42
CA ALA A 417 -7.04 26.74 -21.00
C ALA A 417 -8.54 26.41 -21.06
N PHE A 418 -9.28 26.77 -20.00
CA PHE A 418 -10.74 26.58 -19.95
C PHE A 418 -11.48 27.41 -20.98
N ALA A 419 -11.09 28.66 -21.24
CA ALA A 419 -11.72 29.50 -22.27
C ALA A 419 -11.66 28.85 -23.67
N LYS A 420 -10.49 28.27 -24.03
CA LYS A 420 -10.35 27.49 -25.27
C LYS A 420 -11.21 26.23 -25.25
N ALA A 421 -11.21 25.51 -24.16
CA ALA A 421 -12.04 24.33 -24.02
C ALA A 421 -13.54 24.64 -24.15
N LYS A 422 -13.98 25.74 -23.53
CA LYS A 422 -15.38 26.18 -23.55
C LYS A 422 -15.87 26.48 -24.97
N GLU A 423 -15.08 27.20 -25.75
CA GLU A 423 -15.37 27.47 -27.17
C GLU A 423 -15.52 26.17 -28.00
N GLU A 424 -14.54 25.25 -27.87
CA GLU A 424 -14.55 23.98 -28.57
C GLU A 424 -15.72 23.08 -28.16
N LEU A 425 -16.08 23.10 -26.88
CA LEU A 425 -17.17 22.29 -26.34
C LEU A 425 -18.55 22.86 -26.68
N GLN A 426 -18.70 24.19 -26.67
CA GLN A 426 -19.94 24.84 -27.11
C GLN A 426 -20.23 24.57 -28.60
N ALA A 427 -19.19 24.54 -29.43
CA ALA A 427 -19.33 24.17 -30.85
C ALA A 427 -19.84 22.72 -31.04
N LYS A 428 -19.67 21.87 -30.04
CA LYS A 428 -20.18 20.47 -29.99
C LYS A 428 -21.54 20.34 -29.28
N GLY A 429 -22.15 21.47 -28.88
CA GLY A 429 -23.43 21.43 -28.15
C GLY A 429 -23.35 21.03 -26.69
N VAL A 430 -22.15 21.10 -26.08
CA VAL A 430 -21.95 20.80 -24.64
C VAL A 430 -22.61 21.88 -23.78
N THR A 431 -23.34 21.46 -22.77
CA THR A 431 -23.97 22.33 -21.78
C THR A 431 -23.12 22.47 -20.52
N PHE A 432 -23.20 23.63 -19.87
CA PHE A 432 -22.51 23.93 -18.62
C PHE A 432 -23.51 24.16 -17.48
N PRO A 433 -23.12 23.93 -16.22
CA PRO A 433 -21.81 23.48 -15.77
C PRO A 433 -21.50 22.01 -16.08
N ILE A 434 -20.20 21.69 -16.22
CA ILE A 434 -19.73 20.30 -16.29
C ILE A 434 -19.71 19.72 -14.89
N HIS A 435 -20.36 18.58 -14.67
CA HIS A 435 -20.44 17.89 -13.39
C HIS A 435 -19.35 16.80 -13.29
N LEU A 436 -18.46 16.90 -12.32
CA LEU A 436 -17.37 15.96 -12.06
C LEU A 436 -17.68 15.14 -10.79
N ASP A 437 -18.07 13.88 -10.93
CA ASP A 437 -18.28 12.98 -9.80
C ASP A 437 -16.93 12.53 -9.22
N ILE A 438 -16.70 12.75 -7.93
CA ILE A 438 -15.54 12.22 -7.20
C ILE A 438 -16.06 11.35 -6.04
N PRO A 439 -16.00 10.01 -6.18
CA PRO A 439 -16.41 9.10 -5.12
C PRO A 439 -15.38 9.07 -4.00
N VAL A 440 -15.84 9.15 -2.76
CA VAL A 440 -15.00 9.08 -1.55
C VAL A 440 -15.67 8.22 -0.50
N GLU A 441 -14.88 7.47 0.27
CA GLU A 441 -15.37 6.71 1.39
C GLU A 441 -15.80 7.65 2.52
N GLN A 442 -17.06 7.51 2.96
CA GLN A 442 -17.68 8.44 3.92
C GLN A 442 -17.07 8.39 5.33
N THR A 443 -16.44 7.28 5.70
CA THR A 443 -15.80 7.09 7.00
C THR A 443 -14.34 7.52 7.03
N ASP A 444 -13.72 7.75 5.87
CA ASP A 444 -12.37 8.30 5.75
C ASP A 444 -12.41 9.84 5.79
N VAL A 445 -12.32 10.38 7.01
CA VAL A 445 -12.39 11.82 7.26
C VAL A 445 -11.33 12.59 6.47
N ILE A 446 -10.11 12.06 6.35
CA ILE A 446 -9.02 12.71 5.63
C ILE A 446 -9.30 12.71 4.12
N ALA A 447 -9.72 11.59 3.56
CA ALA A 447 -10.08 11.52 2.14
C ALA A 447 -11.23 12.48 1.79
N VAL A 448 -12.23 12.62 2.69
CA VAL A 448 -13.31 13.60 2.53
C VAL A 448 -12.77 15.04 2.56
N GLN A 449 -11.87 15.38 3.48
CA GLN A 449 -11.25 16.70 3.56
C GLN A 449 -10.41 17.00 2.30
N GLN A 450 -9.60 16.06 1.86
CA GLN A 450 -8.81 16.15 0.64
C GLN A 450 -9.70 16.35 -0.59
N THR A 451 -10.79 15.61 -0.71
CA THR A 451 -11.74 15.73 -1.83
C THR A 451 -12.43 17.10 -1.82
N ASN A 452 -12.78 17.64 -0.65
CA ASN A 452 -13.34 18.99 -0.52
C ASN A 452 -12.32 20.08 -0.87
N SER A 453 -11.04 19.92 -0.53
CA SER A 453 -9.97 20.82 -0.95
C SER A 453 -9.84 20.84 -2.49
N LEU A 454 -9.92 19.68 -3.14
CA LEU A 454 -9.94 19.50 -4.59
C LEU A 454 -11.14 20.24 -5.23
N LYS A 455 -12.33 20.02 -4.68
CA LYS A 455 -13.56 20.76 -5.09
C LYS A 455 -13.34 22.25 -5.00
N GLN A 456 -12.89 22.76 -3.88
CA GLN A 456 -12.68 24.17 -3.65
C GLN A 456 -11.69 24.79 -4.64
N SER A 457 -10.54 24.15 -4.89
CA SER A 457 -9.53 24.67 -5.80
C SER A 457 -10.01 24.71 -7.25
N ILE A 458 -10.71 23.68 -7.72
CA ILE A 458 -11.25 23.61 -9.08
C ILE A 458 -12.37 24.65 -9.27
N GLU A 459 -13.36 24.67 -8.37
CA GLU A 459 -14.51 25.58 -8.48
C GLU A 459 -14.12 27.05 -8.32
N SER A 460 -13.17 27.38 -7.44
CA SER A 460 -12.67 28.75 -7.30
C SER A 460 -11.85 29.22 -8.51
N SER A 461 -11.11 28.30 -9.14
CA SER A 461 -10.31 28.63 -10.32
C SER A 461 -11.15 28.79 -11.59
N LEU A 462 -12.17 27.94 -11.79
CA LEU A 462 -12.93 27.86 -13.05
C LEU A 462 -14.33 28.48 -12.98
N GLY A 463 -14.89 28.68 -11.79
CA GLY A 463 -16.25 29.15 -11.54
C GLY A 463 -17.27 28.01 -11.55
N THR A 464 -18.22 28.05 -10.58
CA THR A 464 -19.28 27.04 -10.45
C THR A 464 -20.29 27.04 -11.58
N GLU A 465 -20.40 28.15 -12.33
CA GLU A 465 -21.17 28.25 -13.57
C GLU A 465 -20.55 27.46 -14.73
N ASN A 466 -19.29 27.04 -14.59
CA ASN A 466 -18.55 26.30 -15.58
C ASN A 466 -18.31 24.84 -15.17
N VAL A 467 -17.87 24.62 -13.92
CA VAL A 467 -17.55 23.27 -13.40
C VAL A 467 -18.06 23.14 -11.99
N ILE A 468 -18.74 22.04 -11.70
CA ILE A 468 -19.16 21.62 -10.37
C ILE A 468 -18.49 20.29 -10.05
N VAL A 469 -17.85 20.23 -8.90
CA VAL A 469 -17.28 18.98 -8.36
C VAL A 469 -18.27 18.38 -7.37
N ASP A 470 -18.83 17.24 -7.73
CA ASP A 470 -19.78 16.48 -6.92
C ASP A 470 -19.03 15.47 -6.04
N VAL A 471 -18.91 15.78 -4.76
CA VAL A 471 -18.29 14.87 -3.77
C VAL A 471 -19.29 13.80 -3.36
N LEU A 472 -19.10 12.58 -3.84
CA LEU A 472 -20.01 11.46 -3.64
C LEU A 472 -19.53 10.59 -2.47
N GLN A 473 -20.01 10.90 -1.25
CA GLN A 473 -19.70 10.12 -0.07
C GLN A 473 -20.50 8.81 -0.05
N MET A 474 -19.79 7.67 0.11
CA MET A 474 -20.39 6.34 0.07
C MET A 474 -19.57 5.33 0.86
N THR A 475 -20.07 4.11 0.99
CA THR A 475 -19.30 3.01 1.61
C THR A 475 -18.12 2.58 0.71
N ASP A 476 -17.09 1.96 1.29
CA ASP A 476 -15.94 1.48 0.52
C ASP A 476 -16.34 0.50 -0.58
N ASN A 477 -17.23 -0.45 -0.29
CA ASN A 477 -17.74 -1.39 -1.28
C ASN A 477 -18.46 -0.70 -2.46
N GLU A 478 -19.26 0.33 -2.18
CA GLU A 478 -19.91 1.13 -3.24
C GLU A 478 -18.87 1.88 -4.07
N LYS A 479 -17.88 2.50 -3.43
CA LYS A 479 -16.77 3.19 -4.10
C LYS A 479 -16.01 2.25 -5.02
N LEU A 480 -15.60 1.08 -4.53
CA LEU A 480 -14.90 0.07 -5.32
C LEU A 480 -15.72 -0.42 -6.51
N SER A 481 -17.05 -0.59 -6.35
CA SER A 481 -17.93 -1.05 -7.43
C SER A 481 -18.01 -0.08 -8.62
N ILE A 482 -17.80 1.21 -8.40
CA ILE A 482 -17.90 2.25 -9.45
C ILE A 482 -16.53 2.77 -9.91
N THR A 483 -15.45 2.41 -9.24
CA THR A 483 -14.07 2.76 -9.58
C THR A 483 -13.30 1.56 -10.14
N SER A 484 -12.61 0.82 -9.31
CA SER A 484 -11.69 -0.26 -9.70
C SER A 484 -12.39 -1.53 -10.20
N GLN A 485 -13.63 -1.79 -9.75
CA GLN A 485 -14.45 -2.92 -10.24
C GLN A 485 -15.43 -2.55 -11.36
N ALA A 486 -15.46 -1.28 -11.79
CA ALA A 486 -16.26 -0.87 -12.93
C ALA A 486 -15.77 -1.64 -14.16
N LYS A 487 -16.57 -2.63 -14.59
CA LYS A 487 -16.24 -3.55 -15.68
C LYS A 487 -15.82 -2.75 -16.92
N VAL A 488 -14.54 -2.85 -17.28
CA VAL A 488 -14.15 -2.68 -18.66
C VAL A 488 -14.88 -3.78 -19.43
N PRO A 489 -15.68 -3.51 -20.47
CA PRO A 489 -16.25 -4.57 -21.27
C PRO A 489 -15.11 -5.44 -21.72
N ALA A 490 -15.20 -6.76 -21.49
CA ALA A 490 -14.28 -7.67 -22.13
C ALA A 490 -14.31 -7.37 -23.63
N GLN A 491 -13.19 -7.00 -24.19
CA GLN A 491 -13.07 -6.87 -25.63
C GLN A 491 -13.40 -8.26 -26.18
N LYS A 492 -14.53 -8.34 -26.93
CA LYS A 492 -14.89 -9.53 -27.69
C LYS A 492 -13.94 -9.69 -28.87
#